data_dcb0c0020cd1d50824aec7e3268fc7ae
#
_entry.id   dcb0c0020cd1d50824aec7e3268fc7ae
#
_cell.length_a   1.000
_cell.length_b   1.000
_cell.length_c   1.000
_cell.angle_alpha   90.00
_cell.angle_beta   90.00
_cell.angle_gamma   90.00
#
_symmetry.space_group_name_H-M   'P 1'
#
loop_
_entity.id
_entity.type
_entity.pdbx_description
1 polymer ?
#
loop_
_entity_poly.entity_id
_entity_poly.type
_entity_poly.pdbx_seq_one_letter_code
_entity_poly.pdbx_strand_id
1 'polypeptide(L)'
;TGPVQAGLFQYPVNVAGGLIFLLVLCIGFVVSRKITVVQWFSGLTASITSLSALLSVVLVMGFVGPGIERITMSWPFVLLFLYFLFVLGFVTLKRIVSFRWRDVPFMLNHAGLFITLLAAILGNGDLRRLRMTVPLENPEWRASDEKNEMIELPLAIELRSFTIDEYPPKLMLIDNTTGKALPEKQPENLLVEETPLAGNLQGWKVEVTRSLPMAACVMGQDTVNFVEFHSEGATTALYVKARNELTGRQKEAG
;
A
#
# COMPACT_ATOMS: atom_id res chain seq x y z
N THR A 1 -8.29 24.31 16.84
CA THR A 1 -8.31 24.30 15.37
C THR A 1 -8.50 22.88 14.90
N GLY A 2 -9.67 22.58 14.30
CA GLY A 2 -10.02 21.25 13.79
C GLY A 2 -9.17 20.85 12.56
N PRO A 3 -9.27 19.59 12.11
CA PRO A 3 -8.60 19.14 10.90
C PRO A 3 -9.14 19.88 9.66
N VAL A 4 -8.31 20.03 8.65
CA VAL A 4 -8.72 20.56 7.35
C VAL A 4 -9.70 19.56 6.72
N GLN A 5 -10.90 20.03 6.41
CA GLN A 5 -11.90 19.16 5.76
C GLN A 5 -11.63 19.13 4.25
N ALA A 6 -11.18 18.00 3.74
CA ALA A 6 -10.90 17.82 2.30
C ALA A 6 -12.12 18.13 1.42
N GLY A 7 -13.35 17.86 1.90
CA GLY A 7 -14.58 18.16 1.18
C GLY A 7 -14.82 19.65 0.86
N LEU A 8 -14.18 20.57 1.58
CA LEU A 8 -14.23 22.00 1.26
C LEU A 8 -13.41 22.36 0.00
N PHE A 9 -12.51 21.48 -0.42
CA PHE A 9 -11.60 21.68 -1.55
C PHE A 9 -11.96 20.80 -2.74
N GLN A 10 -13.24 20.53 -2.94
CA GLN A 10 -13.75 19.86 -4.13
C GLN A 10 -13.90 20.83 -5.30
N TYR A 11 -14.02 20.28 -6.51
CA TYR A 11 -14.35 21.07 -7.70
C TYR A 11 -15.61 21.90 -7.48
N PRO A 12 -15.64 23.21 -7.85
CA PRO A 12 -14.58 23.98 -8.54
C PRO A 12 -13.61 24.73 -7.62
N VAL A 13 -13.74 24.61 -6.28
CA VAL A 13 -12.96 25.39 -5.30
C VAL A 13 -11.47 25.05 -5.38
N ASN A 14 -11.11 23.81 -5.56
CA ASN A 14 -9.74 23.35 -5.71
C ASN A 14 -9.06 23.97 -6.94
N VAL A 15 -9.77 24.05 -8.09
CA VAL A 15 -9.24 24.64 -9.30
C VAL A 15 -9.03 26.15 -9.11
N ALA A 16 -10.01 26.84 -8.50
CA ALA A 16 -9.87 28.26 -8.17
C ALA A 16 -8.70 28.50 -7.20
N GLY A 17 -8.56 27.68 -6.16
CA GLY A 17 -7.45 27.75 -5.21
C GLY A 17 -6.10 27.51 -5.88
N GLY A 18 -6.01 26.55 -6.79
CA GLY A 18 -4.81 26.29 -7.58
C GLY A 18 -4.42 27.46 -8.48
N LEU A 19 -5.39 28.06 -9.16
CA LEU A 19 -5.16 29.24 -10.00
C LEU A 19 -4.69 30.45 -9.17
N ILE A 20 -5.30 30.66 -8.01
CA ILE A 20 -4.90 31.72 -7.07
C ILE A 20 -3.45 31.45 -6.59
N PHE A 21 -3.13 30.20 -6.22
CA PHE A 21 -1.78 29.84 -5.80
C PHE A 21 -0.74 30.11 -6.90
N LEU A 22 -1.03 29.72 -8.15
CA LEU A 22 -0.16 29.97 -9.28
C LEU A 22 -0.01 31.47 -9.57
N LEU A 23 -1.09 32.25 -9.43
CA LEU A 23 -1.05 33.71 -9.57
C LEU A 23 -0.15 34.34 -8.50
N VAL A 24 -0.31 33.95 -7.24
CA VAL A 24 0.52 34.41 -6.12
C VAL A 24 1.98 34.06 -6.35
N LEU A 25 2.26 32.86 -6.83
CA LEU A 25 3.61 32.40 -7.17
C LEU A 25 4.22 33.30 -8.27
N CYS A 26 3.49 33.57 -9.34
CA CYS A 26 3.95 34.41 -10.46
C CYS A 26 4.17 35.85 -10.02
N ILE A 27 3.23 36.44 -9.27
CA ILE A 27 3.37 37.79 -8.70
C ILE A 27 4.58 37.86 -7.78
N GLY A 28 4.70 36.92 -6.85
CA GLY A 28 5.83 36.82 -5.95
C GLY A 28 7.16 36.73 -6.70
N PHE A 29 7.21 35.93 -7.78
CA PHE A 29 8.41 35.82 -8.62
C PHE A 29 8.78 37.17 -9.29
N VAL A 30 7.80 37.91 -9.81
CA VAL A 30 8.05 39.26 -10.40
C VAL A 30 8.52 40.23 -9.32
N VAL A 31 7.88 40.22 -8.16
CA VAL A 31 8.22 41.09 -7.01
C VAL A 31 9.61 40.76 -6.44
N SER A 32 10.02 39.51 -6.49
CA SER A 32 11.34 39.06 -6.02
C SER A 32 12.50 39.76 -6.73
N ARG A 33 12.27 40.27 -7.96
CA ARG A 33 13.28 41.05 -8.68
C ARG A 33 13.59 42.40 -8.02
N LYS A 34 12.68 42.90 -7.18
CA LYS A 34 12.78 44.19 -6.50
C LYS A 34 12.99 44.11 -4.99
N ILE A 35 12.52 43.02 -4.38
CA ILE A 35 12.51 42.87 -2.91
C ILE A 35 13.41 41.70 -2.51
N THR A 36 14.48 41.97 -1.79
CA THR A 36 15.48 40.99 -1.36
C THR A 36 14.90 39.89 -0.47
N VAL A 37 13.94 40.24 0.40
CA VAL A 37 13.28 39.24 1.27
C VAL A 37 12.55 38.17 0.44
N VAL A 38 11.93 38.60 -0.67
CA VAL A 38 11.23 37.64 -1.56
C VAL A 38 12.23 36.82 -2.40
N GLN A 39 13.41 37.39 -2.72
CA GLN A 39 14.48 36.63 -3.38
C GLN A 39 14.95 35.43 -2.54
N TRP A 40 14.87 35.54 -1.22
CA TRP A 40 15.28 34.48 -0.30
C TRP A 40 14.56 33.16 -0.62
N PHE A 41 13.27 33.17 -1.03
CA PHE A 41 12.50 31.98 -1.40
C PHE A 41 13.05 31.25 -2.63
N SER A 42 13.83 31.90 -3.47
CA SER A 42 14.54 31.26 -4.59
C SER A 42 15.96 30.79 -4.25
N GLY A 43 16.36 30.97 -2.99
CA GLY A 43 17.69 30.64 -2.50
C GLY A 43 17.83 29.17 -2.04
N LEU A 44 19.08 28.73 -1.96
CA LEU A 44 19.44 27.41 -1.47
C LEU A 44 18.98 27.19 -0.02
N THR A 45 19.07 28.21 0.81
CA THR A 45 18.66 28.18 2.23
C THR A 45 17.16 27.85 2.36
N ALA A 46 16.29 28.54 1.60
CA ALA A 46 14.86 28.29 1.62
C ALA A 46 14.53 26.87 1.13
N SER A 47 15.24 26.40 0.10
CA SER A 47 15.06 25.04 -0.43
C SER A 47 15.46 23.98 0.59
N ILE A 48 16.61 24.14 1.24
CA ILE A 48 17.08 23.18 2.26
C ILE A 48 16.15 23.20 3.48
N THR A 49 15.78 24.36 4.00
CA THR A 49 14.93 24.46 5.20
C THR A 49 13.53 23.90 4.96
N SER A 50 12.91 24.21 3.83
CA SER A 50 11.57 23.68 3.49
C SER A 50 11.59 22.16 3.31
N LEU A 51 12.60 21.63 2.61
CA LEU A 51 12.75 20.19 2.39
C LEU A 51 13.05 19.45 3.70
N SER A 52 13.99 19.97 4.52
CA SER A 52 14.35 19.35 5.80
C SER A 52 13.17 19.35 6.77
N ALA A 53 12.41 20.44 6.84
CA ALA A 53 11.22 20.52 7.68
C ALA A 53 10.15 19.52 7.22
N LEU A 54 9.88 19.44 5.92
CA LEU A 54 8.92 18.48 5.37
C LEU A 54 9.37 17.02 5.63
N LEU A 55 10.65 16.72 5.37
CA LEU A 55 11.23 15.40 5.62
C LEU A 55 11.12 15.00 7.09
N SER A 56 11.40 15.94 8.02
CA SER A 56 11.26 15.67 9.46
C SER A 56 9.83 15.28 9.84
N VAL A 57 8.83 15.97 9.30
CA VAL A 57 7.43 15.63 9.56
C VAL A 57 7.07 14.27 8.94
N VAL A 58 7.51 13.98 7.72
CA VAL A 58 7.28 12.68 7.05
C VAL A 58 7.92 11.54 7.84
N LEU A 59 9.13 11.73 8.38
CA LEU A 59 9.79 10.75 9.26
C LEU A 59 8.96 10.49 10.52
N VAL A 60 8.49 11.55 11.19
CA VAL A 60 7.61 11.42 12.36
C VAL A 60 6.33 10.65 12.00
N MET A 61 5.74 10.93 10.84
CA MET A 61 4.55 10.21 10.36
C MET A 61 4.80 8.70 10.24
N GLY A 62 6.00 8.28 9.80
CA GLY A 62 6.37 6.86 9.70
C GLY A 62 6.32 6.11 11.04
N PHE A 63 6.47 6.80 12.17
CA PHE A 63 6.39 6.20 13.50
C PHE A 63 4.99 6.25 14.13
N VAL A 64 4.10 7.10 13.63
CA VAL A 64 2.77 7.33 14.25
C VAL A 64 1.72 6.29 13.81
N GLY A 65 1.97 5.56 12.71
CA GLY A 65 1.06 4.51 12.22
C GLY A 65 -0.35 5.03 11.90
N PRO A 66 -1.43 4.51 12.52
CA PRO A 66 -2.82 4.85 12.18
C PRO A 66 -3.22 6.33 12.35
N GLY A 67 -2.36 7.15 12.97
CA GLY A 67 -2.58 8.59 13.15
C GLY A 67 -2.15 9.47 11.97
N ILE A 68 -1.61 8.89 10.89
CA ILE A 68 -1.06 9.63 9.73
C ILE A 68 -2.09 10.59 9.12
N GLU A 69 -3.34 10.15 8.94
CA GLU A 69 -4.40 10.98 8.36
C GLU A 69 -4.65 12.27 9.16
N ARG A 70 -4.56 12.21 10.49
CA ARG A 70 -4.72 13.39 11.34
C ARG A 70 -3.59 14.38 11.16
N ILE A 71 -2.38 13.92 10.91
CA ILE A 71 -1.22 14.78 10.68
C ILE A 71 -1.31 15.44 9.31
N THR A 72 -1.63 14.68 8.26
CA THR A 72 -1.73 15.21 6.88
C THR A 72 -2.86 16.23 6.71
N MET A 73 -3.95 16.08 7.48
CA MET A 73 -5.07 17.02 7.50
C MET A 73 -4.89 18.15 8.53
N SER A 74 -3.75 18.24 9.20
CA SER A 74 -3.50 19.31 10.14
C SER A 74 -3.05 20.59 9.44
N TRP A 75 -3.49 21.75 9.96
CA TRP A 75 -3.08 23.07 9.43
C TRP A 75 -1.55 23.25 9.39
N PRO A 76 -0.77 22.86 10.41
CA PRO A 76 0.68 22.96 10.34
C PRO A 76 1.29 22.20 9.17
N PHE A 77 0.81 20.97 8.89
CA PHE A 77 1.30 20.19 7.77
C PHE A 77 0.94 20.85 6.43
N VAL A 78 -0.32 21.28 6.26
CA VAL A 78 -0.79 21.92 5.03
C VAL A 78 -0.01 23.20 4.74
N LEU A 79 0.22 24.04 5.75
CA LEU A 79 1.00 25.27 5.60
C LEU A 79 2.47 24.99 5.26
N LEU A 80 3.08 24.00 5.92
CA LEU A 80 4.44 23.57 5.62
C LEU A 80 4.57 23.03 4.18
N PHE A 81 3.59 22.27 3.75
CA PHE A 81 3.58 21.71 2.39
C PHE A 81 3.36 22.81 1.34
N LEU A 82 2.45 23.76 1.57
CA LEU A 82 2.27 24.93 0.71
C LEU A 82 3.54 25.79 0.63
N TYR A 83 4.22 25.97 1.76
CA TYR A 83 5.51 26.66 1.79
C TYR A 83 6.56 25.93 0.94
N PHE A 84 6.67 24.62 1.08
CA PHE A 84 7.56 23.81 0.24
C PHE A 84 7.21 23.92 -1.25
N LEU A 85 5.92 23.81 -1.61
CA LEU A 85 5.46 23.98 -3.00
C LEU A 85 5.80 25.37 -3.54
N PHE A 86 5.64 26.40 -2.71
CA PHE A 86 5.96 27.77 -3.10
C PHE A 86 7.46 27.92 -3.40
N VAL A 87 8.34 27.41 -2.54
CA VAL A 87 9.78 27.41 -2.76
C VAL A 87 10.15 26.60 -4.01
N LEU A 88 9.59 25.40 -4.18
CA LEU A 88 9.83 24.56 -5.34
C LEU A 88 9.41 25.26 -6.64
N GLY A 89 8.23 25.90 -6.65
CA GLY A 89 7.75 26.69 -7.77
C GLY A 89 8.65 27.87 -8.10
N PHE A 90 9.12 28.59 -7.09
CA PHE A 90 10.07 29.69 -7.27
C PHE A 90 11.38 29.27 -7.91
N VAL A 91 12.00 28.20 -7.41
CA VAL A 91 13.24 27.64 -7.95
C VAL A 91 13.04 27.19 -9.40
N THR A 92 11.91 26.55 -9.67
CA THR A 92 11.54 26.07 -11.02
C THR A 92 11.36 27.26 -11.98
N LEU A 93 10.56 28.26 -11.60
CA LEU A 93 10.34 29.46 -12.43
C LEU A 93 11.64 30.21 -12.70
N LYS A 94 12.52 30.34 -11.70
CA LYS A 94 13.82 31.00 -11.88
C LYS A 94 14.67 30.31 -12.94
N ARG A 95 14.67 28.98 -12.97
CA ARG A 95 15.40 28.20 -13.98
C ARG A 95 14.75 28.27 -15.36
N ILE A 96 13.41 28.23 -15.43
CA ILE A 96 12.66 28.37 -16.67
C ILE A 96 12.94 29.72 -17.33
N VAL A 97 12.88 30.80 -16.55
CA VAL A 97 13.12 32.15 -17.07
C VAL A 97 14.58 32.39 -17.47
N SER A 98 15.52 31.73 -16.76
CA SER A 98 16.96 31.77 -17.07
C SER A 98 17.38 30.59 -17.95
N PHE A 99 16.58 30.22 -18.93
CA PHE A 99 16.71 29.01 -19.73
C PHE A 99 18.14 28.77 -20.26
N ARG A 100 18.65 27.57 -20.01
CA ARG A 100 19.89 27.03 -20.59
C ARG A 100 19.65 25.56 -20.93
N TRP A 101 20.10 25.12 -22.09
CA TRP A 101 19.94 23.72 -22.52
C TRP A 101 20.50 22.70 -21.48
N ARG A 102 21.57 23.05 -20.81
CA ARG A 102 22.18 22.23 -19.77
C ARG A 102 21.25 22.03 -18.55
N ASP A 103 20.33 22.95 -18.30
CA ASP A 103 19.43 22.92 -17.15
C ASP A 103 18.10 22.17 -17.45
N VAL A 104 17.90 21.67 -18.67
CA VAL A 104 16.67 20.97 -19.09
C VAL A 104 16.33 19.76 -18.18
N PRO A 105 17.26 18.86 -17.84
CA PRO A 105 16.94 17.74 -16.93
C PRO A 105 16.48 18.23 -15.56
N PHE A 106 17.12 19.26 -15.02
CA PHE A 106 16.72 19.89 -13.76
C PHE A 106 15.31 20.49 -13.86
N MET A 107 15.03 21.23 -14.93
CA MET A 107 13.72 21.87 -15.14
C MET A 107 12.61 20.84 -15.26
N LEU A 108 12.80 19.77 -16.03
CA LEU A 108 11.80 18.71 -16.21
C LEU A 108 11.52 17.99 -14.89
N ASN A 109 12.55 17.66 -14.12
CA ASN A 109 12.39 17.01 -12.83
C ASN A 109 11.61 17.89 -11.83
N HIS A 110 12.04 19.16 -11.68
CA HIS A 110 11.42 20.06 -10.71
C HIS A 110 10.02 20.52 -11.13
N ALA A 111 9.80 20.76 -12.42
CA ALA A 111 8.46 21.09 -12.94
C ALA A 111 7.52 19.88 -12.83
N GLY A 112 7.99 18.68 -13.17
CA GLY A 112 7.22 17.45 -13.01
C GLY A 112 6.84 17.20 -11.56
N LEU A 113 7.81 17.33 -10.63
CA LEU A 113 7.55 17.21 -9.20
C LEU A 113 6.55 18.26 -8.71
N PHE A 114 6.70 19.53 -9.10
CA PHE A 114 5.78 20.61 -8.74
C PHE A 114 4.36 20.34 -9.22
N ILE A 115 4.18 19.94 -10.48
CA ILE A 115 2.87 19.63 -11.06
C ILE A 115 2.25 18.43 -10.33
N THR A 116 3.00 17.37 -10.10
CA THR A 116 2.50 16.16 -9.42
C THR A 116 2.04 16.46 -7.99
N LEU A 117 2.85 17.19 -7.23
CA LEU A 117 2.51 17.51 -5.84
C LEU A 117 1.35 18.52 -5.76
N LEU A 118 1.29 19.49 -6.64
CA LEU A 118 0.18 20.45 -6.70
C LEU A 118 -1.12 19.72 -7.09
N ALA A 119 -1.08 18.87 -8.10
CA ALA A 119 -2.23 18.08 -8.53
C ALA A 119 -2.71 17.12 -7.44
N ALA A 120 -1.80 16.48 -6.70
CA ALA A 120 -2.13 15.60 -5.60
C ALA A 120 -2.91 16.33 -4.47
N ILE A 121 -2.49 17.54 -4.10
CA ILE A 121 -3.22 18.34 -3.11
C ILE A 121 -4.59 18.79 -3.64
N LEU A 122 -4.62 19.32 -4.85
CA LEU A 122 -5.86 19.85 -5.42
C LEU A 122 -6.87 18.75 -5.71
N GLY A 123 -6.42 17.57 -6.16
CA GLY A 123 -7.28 16.44 -6.49
C GLY A 123 -7.76 15.63 -5.28
N ASN A 124 -7.15 15.80 -4.11
CA ASN A 124 -7.47 14.97 -2.95
C ASN A 124 -8.95 15.13 -2.48
N GLY A 125 -9.52 16.32 -2.63
CA GLY A 125 -10.91 16.57 -2.29
C GLY A 125 -11.93 15.90 -3.22
N ASP A 126 -11.54 15.61 -4.46
CA ASP A 126 -12.38 14.98 -5.48
C ASP A 126 -12.20 13.44 -5.52
N LEU A 127 -11.19 12.92 -4.81
CA LEU A 127 -10.93 11.49 -4.76
C LEU A 127 -12.05 10.78 -3.97
N ARG A 128 -12.75 9.88 -4.65
CA ARG A 128 -13.74 8.99 -4.04
C ARG A 128 -13.23 7.56 -4.07
N ARG A 129 -13.21 6.91 -2.92
CA ARG A 129 -12.89 5.49 -2.80
C ARG A 129 -14.19 4.71 -2.79
N LEU A 130 -14.36 3.87 -3.78
CA LEU A 130 -15.54 3.05 -3.94
C LEU A 130 -15.15 1.57 -3.87
N ARG A 131 -16.01 0.77 -3.26
CA ARG A 131 -15.89 -0.69 -3.23
C ARG A 131 -17.00 -1.29 -4.07
N MET A 132 -16.61 -2.14 -5.02
CA MET A 132 -17.55 -2.87 -5.86
C MET A 132 -17.32 -4.36 -5.66
N THR A 133 -18.40 -5.12 -5.43
CA THR A 133 -18.37 -6.58 -5.44
C THR A 133 -18.87 -7.03 -6.79
N VAL A 134 -17.98 -7.58 -7.60
CA VAL A 134 -18.30 -8.00 -8.96
C VAL A 134 -18.50 -9.51 -8.98
N PRO A 135 -19.74 -10.01 -9.19
CA PRO A 135 -20.00 -11.43 -9.34
C PRO A 135 -19.45 -11.96 -10.66
N LEU A 136 -19.18 -13.27 -10.70
CA LEU A 136 -18.74 -13.93 -11.92
C LEU A 136 -19.87 -13.93 -12.97
N GLU A 137 -19.54 -13.61 -14.22
CA GLU A 137 -20.45 -13.62 -15.38
C GLU A 137 -21.64 -12.65 -15.32
N ASN A 138 -21.71 -11.79 -14.33
CA ASN A 138 -22.73 -10.76 -14.24
C ASN A 138 -22.10 -9.36 -14.24
N PRO A 139 -22.53 -8.47 -15.14
CA PRO A 139 -22.04 -7.09 -15.12
C PRO A 139 -22.54 -6.34 -13.90
N GLU A 140 -21.64 -5.65 -13.21
CA GLU A 140 -21.96 -4.81 -12.04
C GLU A 140 -21.54 -3.37 -12.33
N TRP A 141 -22.40 -2.40 -11.99
CA TRP A 141 -22.17 -0.95 -12.14
C TRP A 141 -22.39 -0.18 -10.85
N ARG A 142 -22.79 -0.86 -9.78
CA ARG A 142 -23.06 -0.25 -8.48
C ARG A 142 -21.86 -0.48 -7.56
N ALA A 143 -21.45 0.58 -6.89
CA ALA A 143 -20.39 0.55 -5.91
C ALA A 143 -20.85 1.21 -4.61
N SER A 144 -20.30 0.82 -3.49
CA SER A 144 -20.54 1.46 -2.20
C SER A 144 -19.39 2.40 -1.85
N ASP A 145 -19.69 3.53 -1.26
CA ASP A 145 -18.70 4.43 -0.68
C ASP A 145 -18.29 4.00 0.75
N GLU A 146 -17.43 4.79 1.40
CA GLU A 146 -16.97 4.55 2.78
C GLU A 146 -18.12 4.61 3.81
N LYS A 147 -19.26 5.21 3.45
CA LYS A 147 -20.48 5.30 4.28
C LYS A 147 -21.51 4.21 3.97
N ASN A 148 -21.17 3.27 3.07
CA ASN A 148 -22.05 2.27 2.51
C ASN A 148 -23.24 2.83 1.69
N GLU A 149 -23.11 4.06 1.18
CA GLU A 149 -24.07 4.59 0.22
C GLU A 149 -23.80 3.99 -1.17
N MET A 150 -24.87 3.50 -1.83
CA MET A 150 -24.76 2.91 -3.17
C MET A 150 -24.69 4.01 -4.21
N ILE A 151 -23.68 3.92 -5.09
CA ILE A 151 -23.42 4.85 -6.18
C ILE A 151 -23.45 4.08 -7.47
N GLU A 152 -24.22 4.56 -8.45
CA GLU A 152 -24.19 4.02 -9.81
C GLU A 152 -23.09 4.66 -10.63
N LEU A 153 -22.29 3.82 -11.27
CA LEU A 153 -21.20 4.25 -12.12
C LEU A 153 -21.66 4.29 -13.60
N PRO A 154 -21.10 5.19 -14.41
CA PRO A 154 -21.43 5.27 -15.83
C PRO A 154 -20.80 4.13 -16.67
N LEU A 155 -20.19 3.15 -16.01
CA LEU A 155 -19.56 1.97 -16.60
C LEU A 155 -19.95 0.72 -15.80
N ALA A 156 -20.02 -0.41 -16.48
CA ALA A 156 -20.21 -1.72 -15.85
C ALA A 156 -18.96 -2.58 -16.01
N ILE A 157 -18.65 -3.36 -14.99
CA ILE A 157 -17.52 -4.31 -14.99
C ILE A 157 -18.11 -5.72 -15.01
N GLU A 158 -17.69 -6.55 -15.97
CA GLU A 158 -18.03 -7.96 -16.05
C GLU A 158 -16.78 -8.79 -15.77
N LEU A 159 -16.84 -9.64 -14.73
CA LEU A 159 -15.79 -10.57 -14.38
C LEU A 159 -16.03 -11.89 -15.10
N ARG A 160 -15.22 -12.22 -16.11
CA ARG A 160 -15.38 -13.43 -16.92
C ARG A 160 -14.67 -14.63 -16.33
N SER A 161 -13.54 -14.42 -15.68
CA SER A 161 -12.80 -15.48 -15.01
C SER A 161 -12.05 -14.94 -13.81
N PHE A 162 -11.92 -15.73 -12.78
CA PHE A 162 -11.14 -15.44 -11.60
C PHE A 162 -10.34 -16.68 -11.21
N THR A 163 -9.03 -16.55 -11.17
CA THR A 163 -8.12 -17.61 -10.76
C THR A 163 -7.23 -17.10 -9.64
N ILE A 164 -7.03 -17.92 -8.62
CA ILE A 164 -6.11 -17.64 -7.52
C ILE A 164 -4.93 -18.60 -7.67
N ASP A 165 -3.74 -18.04 -7.88
CA ASP A 165 -2.51 -18.81 -7.83
C ASP A 165 -2.08 -18.92 -6.36
N GLU A 166 -2.23 -20.12 -5.79
CA GLU A 166 -1.82 -20.41 -4.43
C GLU A 166 -0.37 -20.89 -4.38
N TYR A 167 0.36 -20.47 -3.38
CA TYR A 167 1.68 -21.02 -3.11
C TYR A 167 1.51 -22.48 -2.61
N PRO A 168 2.40 -23.40 -3.04
CA PRO A 168 2.33 -24.77 -2.56
C PRO A 168 2.48 -24.80 -1.02
N PRO A 169 1.71 -25.69 -0.35
CA PRO A 169 1.75 -25.79 1.10
C PRO A 169 3.14 -26.21 1.58
N LYS A 170 3.51 -25.74 2.77
CA LYS A 170 4.81 -26.02 3.39
C LYS A 170 4.62 -26.81 4.67
N LEU A 171 5.33 -27.94 4.78
CA LEU A 171 5.47 -28.65 6.03
C LEU A 171 6.69 -28.17 6.79
N MET A 172 6.54 -27.92 8.08
CA MET A 172 7.62 -27.60 8.99
C MET A 172 7.41 -28.29 10.34
N LEU A 173 8.50 -28.52 11.05
CA LEU A 173 8.45 -29.03 12.41
C LEU A 173 8.30 -27.87 13.39
N ILE A 174 7.30 -27.95 14.25
CA ILE A 174 7.03 -26.95 15.28
C ILE A 174 7.19 -27.60 16.65
N ASP A 175 7.92 -26.96 17.57
CA ASP A 175 7.97 -27.34 18.96
C ASP A 175 6.63 -27.00 19.63
N ASN A 176 5.94 -28.02 20.10
CA ASN A 176 4.61 -27.90 20.70
C ASN A 176 4.60 -27.11 22.02
N THR A 177 5.74 -26.97 22.68
CA THR A 177 5.86 -26.23 23.95
C THR A 177 6.09 -24.74 23.72
N THR A 178 6.88 -24.40 22.72
CA THR A 178 7.27 -23.00 22.45
C THR A 178 6.53 -22.37 21.27
N GLY A 179 5.88 -23.19 20.43
CA GLY A 179 5.22 -22.74 19.19
C GLY A 179 6.19 -22.29 18.09
N LYS A 180 7.50 -22.51 18.27
CA LYS A 180 8.51 -22.07 17.32
C LYS A 180 8.85 -23.16 16.31
N ALA A 181 9.12 -22.73 15.08
CA ALA A 181 9.60 -23.63 14.03
C ALA A 181 11.05 -24.08 14.31
N LEU A 182 11.36 -25.32 13.97
CA LEU A 182 12.68 -25.92 14.17
C LEU A 182 13.43 -26.09 12.85
N PRO A 183 14.76 -25.82 12.82
CA PRO A 183 15.58 -25.15 13.84
C PRO A 183 15.24 -23.66 13.96
N GLU A 184 15.29 -23.11 15.17
CA GLU A 184 14.86 -21.73 15.48
C GLU A 184 15.52 -20.65 14.60
N LYS A 185 16.80 -20.84 14.21
CA LYS A 185 17.55 -19.85 13.40
C LYS A 185 17.29 -19.94 11.90
N GLN A 186 17.03 -21.14 11.38
CA GLN A 186 16.74 -21.40 9.97
C GLN A 186 15.73 -22.54 9.91
N PRO A 187 14.43 -22.23 9.97
CA PRO A 187 13.39 -23.25 9.90
C PRO A 187 13.49 -24.07 8.62
N GLU A 188 13.63 -25.39 8.77
CA GLU A 188 13.54 -26.30 7.63
C GLU A 188 12.07 -26.42 7.20
N ASN A 189 11.84 -26.37 5.89
CA ASN A 189 10.52 -26.58 5.32
C ASN A 189 10.59 -27.52 4.12
N LEU A 190 9.53 -28.32 3.96
CA LEU A 190 9.32 -29.17 2.81
C LEU A 190 8.14 -28.60 2.02
N LEU A 191 8.41 -28.14 0.80
CA LEU A 191 7.38 -27.70 -0.14
C LEU A 191 6.65 -28.92 -0.72
N VAL A 192 5.31 -28.88 -0.72
CA VAL A 192 4.47 -29.95 -1.26
C VAL A 192 3.89 -29.46 -2.58
N GLU A 193 4.63 -29.65 -3.66
CA GLU A 193 4.18 -29.30 -5.02
C GLU A 193 3.34 -30.43 -5.63
N GLU A 194 3.76 -31.67 -5.39
CA GLU A 194 3.08 -32.87 -5.90
C GLU A 194 2.97 -33.94 -4.80
N THR A 195 1.99 -34.81 -4.91
CA THR A 195 1.81 -35.97 -4.00
C THR A 195 1.76 -37.27 -4.80
N PRO A 196 2.37 -38.38 -4.29
CA PRO A 196 3.04 -38.52 -3.00
C PRO A 196 4.42 -37.88 -2.95
N LEU A 197 4.79 -37.28 -1.83
CA LEU A 197 6.09 -36.63 -1.60
C LEU A 197 6.74 -37.22 -0.34
N ALA A 198 8.02 -37.59 -0.43
CA ALA A 198 8.82 -38.03 0.70
C ALA A 198 9.96 -37.04 0.96
N GLY A 199 10.22 -36.71 2.21
CA GLY A 199 11.29 -35.79 2.61
C GLY A 199 11.72 -36.00 4.06
N ASN A 200 12.80 -35.30 4.46
CA ASN A 200 13.29 -35.32 5.81
C ASN A 200 13.20 -33.93 6.42
N LEU A 201 12.71 -33.85 7.67
CA LEU A 201 12.64 -32.65 8.48
C LEU A 201 13.24 -32.98 9.85
N GLN A 202 14.40 -32.45 10.19
CA GLN A 202 15.03 -32.59 11.54
C GLN A 202 15.08 -34.03 12.06
N GLY A 203 15.48 -35.01 11.22
CA GLY A 203 15.54 -36.42 11.60
C GLY A 203 14.19 -37.15 11.64
N TRP A 204 13.15 -36.50 11.14
CA TRP A 204 11.87 -37.13 10.85
C TRP A 204 11.74 -37.39 9.36
N LYS A 205 11.54 -38.65 9.01
CA LYS A 205 11.15 -39.04 7.67
C LYS A 205 9.67 -38.78 7.49
N VAL A 206 9.33 -37.89 6.57
CA VAL A 206 7.96 -37.42 6.33
C VAL A 206 7.53 -37.86 4.95
N GLU A 207 6.37 -38.47 4.86
CA GLU A 207 5.73 -38.86 3.63
C GLU A 207 4.35 -38.21 3.55
N VAL A 208 4.12 -37.37 2.55
CA VAL A 208 2.81 -36.80 2.22
C VAL A 208 2.13 -37.76 1.24
N THR A 209 1.06 -38.41 1.69
CA THR A 209 0.36 -39.42 0.90
C THR A 209 -0.74 -38.83 0.05
N ARG A 210 -1.39 -37.75 0.50
CA ARG A 210 -2.50 -37.10 -0.17
C ARG A 210 -2.54 -35.61 0.15
N SER A 211 -2.86 -34.81 -0.84
CA SER A 211 -3.17 -33.38 -0.71
C SER A 211 -4.59 -33.11 -1.18
N LEU A 212 -5.32 -32.31 -0.42
CA LEU A 212 -6.63 -31.76 -0.78
C LEU A 212 -6.46 -30.25 -0.86
N PRO A 213 -6.44 -29.63 -2.04
CA PRO A 213 -6.22 -28.19 -2.18
C PRO A 213 -7.26 -27.34 -1.45
N MET A 214 -8.51 -27.78 -1.50
CA MET A 214 -9.63 -27.13 -0.80
C MET A 214 -10.36 -28.16 0.05
N ALA A 215 -10.27 -28.07 1.36
CA ALA A 215 -10.82 -29.04 2.28
C ALA A 215 -11.52 -28.38 3.47
N ALA A 216 -12.50 -29.08 4.01
CA ALA A 216 -13.13 -28.78 5.28
C ALA A 216 -12.85 -29.91 6.27
N CYS A 217 -12.60 -29.51 7.53
CA CYS A 217 -12.44 -30.45 8.63
C CYS A 217 -13.81 -30.97 9.07
N VAL A 218 -13.99 -32.30 9.05
CA VAL A 218 -15.18 -32.96 9.58
C VAL A 218 -14.80 -33.73 10.84
N MET A 219 -15.32 -33.30 11.98
CA MET A 219 -15.09 -33.95 13.25
C MET A 219 -16.02 -35.20 13.36
N GLY A 220 -15.40 -36.37 13.38
CA GLY A 220 -16.08 -37.60 13.80
C GLY A 220 -16.01 -37.78 15.33
N GLN A 221 -16.63 -38.86 15.88
CA GLN A 221 -16.64 -39.09 17.33
C GLN A 221 -15.24 -39.29 17.93
N ASP A 222 -14.25 -39.81 17.16
CA ASP A 222 -12.88 -40.05 17.62
C ASP A 222 -11.80 -39.72 16.56
N THR A 223 -12.19 -39.23 15.38
CA THR A 223 -11.26 -38.96 14.29
C THR A 223 -11.58 -37.64 13.59
N VAL A 224 -10.54 -36.95 13.22
CA VAL A 224 -10.61 -35.76 12.37
C VAL A 224 -10.40 -36.24 10.93
N ASN A 225 -11.36 -35.97 10.06
CA ASN A 225 -11.27 -36.27 8.64
C ASN A 225 -11.41 -34.99 7.82
N PHE A 226 -10.70 -34.92 6.71
CA PHE A 226 -10.82 -33.84 5.78
C PHE A 226 -11.55 -34.30 4.53
N VAL A 227 -12.55 -33.54 4.11
CA VAL A 227 -13.31 -33.78 2.88
C VAL A 227 -13.08 -32.62 1.92
N GLU A 228 -13.10 -32.90 0.65
CA GLU A 228 -13.01 -31.88 -0.39
C GLU A 228 -14.21 -30.94 -0.29
N PHE A 229 -13.93 -29.63 -0.21
CA PHE A 229 -14.95 -28.64 0.04
C PHE A 229 -14.61 -27.31 -0.68
N HIS A 230 -15.38 -27.00 -1.72
CA HIS A 230 -15.17 -25.83 -2.57
C HIS A 230 -16.02 -24.66 -2.09
N SER A 231 -15.55 -23.92 -1.08
CA SER A 231 -16.22 -22.73 -0.56
C SER A 231 -15.22 -21.75 0.04
N GLU A 232 -15.66 -20.51 0.24
CA GLU A 232 -14.87 -19.51 0.94
C GLU A 232 -14.48 -20.02 2.35
N GLY A 233 -13.20 -19.87 2.70
CA GLY A 233 -12.64 -20.35 3.96
C GLY A 233 -12.15 -21.80 3.97
N ALA A 234 -12.28 -22.53 2.86
CA ALA A 234 -11.60 -23.82 2.71
C ALA A 234 -10.08 -23.61 2.73
N THR A 235 -9.36 -24.55 3.33
CA THR A 235 -7.90 -24.53 3.43
C THR A 235 -7.32 -25.83 2.89
N THR A 236 -6.05 -25.80 2.50
CA THR A 236 -5.37 -27.03 2.08
C THR A 236 -5.24 -28.01 3.23
N ALA A 237 -5.58 -29.29 3.03
CA ALA A 237 -5.32 -30.37 3.96
C ALA A 237 -4.32 -31.36 3.38
N LEU A 238 -3.38 -31.81 4.22
CA LEU A 238 -2.34 -32.77 3.86
C LEU A 238 -2.44 -34.01 4.76
N TYR A 239 -2.43 -35.19 4.17
CA TYR A 239 -2.28 -36.45 4.90
C TYR A 239 -0.82 -36.83 4.96
N VAL A 240 -0.27 -36.85 6.19
CA VAL A 240 1.16 -36.99 6.44
C VAL A 240 1.46 -38.17 7.32
N LYS A 241 2.43 -39.01 6.91
CA LYS A 241 3.04 -40.05 7.74
C LYS A 241 4.43 -39.59 8.15
N ALA A 242 4.68 -39.50 9.44
CA ALA A 242 5.98 -39.09 9.97
C ALA A 242 6.58 -40.19 10.82
N ARG A 243 7.84 -40.54 10.55
CA ARG A 243 8.62 -41.53 11.32
C ARG A 243 9.91 -40.90 11.81
N ASN A 244 10.12 -40.94 13.12
CA ASN A 244 11.38 -40.48 13.72
C ASN A 244 12.46 -41.54 13.52
N GLU A 245 13.58 -41.19 12.91
CA GLU A 245 14.67 -42.13 12.59
C GLU A 245 15.43 -42.61 13.83
N LEU A 246 15.48 -41.79 14.92
CA LEU A 246 16.20 -42.13 16.12
C LEU A 246 15.39 -42.99 17.09
N THR A 247 14.10 -42.69 17.23
CA THR A 247 13.22 -43.34 18.23
C THR A 247 12.32 -44.40 17.62
N GLY A 248 12.23 -44.52 16.30
CA GLY A 248 11.34 -45.41 15.59
C GLY A 248 9.84 -45.10 15.74
N ARG A 249 9.49 -43.98 16.42
CA ARG A 249 8.11 -43.55 16.60
C ARG A 249 7.49 -43.14 15.26
N GLN A 250 6.31 -43.64 15.00
CA GLN A 250 5.52 -43.30 13.82
C GLN A 250 4.22 -42.61 14.22
N LYS A 251 3.83 -41.60 13.46
CA LYS A 251 2.54 -40.91 13.59
C LYS A 251 1.95 -40.67 12.20
N GLU A 252 0.64 -40.80 12.12
CA GLU A 252 -0.16 -40.38 10.97
C GLU A 252 -1.08 -39.26 11.40
N ALA A 253 -1.20 -38.23 10.54
CA ALA A 253 -2.09 -37.10 10.74
C ALA A 253 -2.64 -36.63 9.39
N GLY A 254 -3.85 -36.15 9.41
CA GLY A 254 -4.49 -35.42 8.31
C GLY A 254 -4.93 -34.06 8.79
#